data_8055ab14938fdc5779f13a31c6f0388b
#
_entry.id   8055ab14938fdc5779f13a31c6f0388b
#
_cell.length_a   1.000
_cell.length_b   1.000
_cell.length_c   1.000
_cell.angle_alpha   90.00
_cell.angle_beta   90.00
_cell.angle_gamma   90.00
#
_symmetry.space_group_name_H-M   'P 1'
#
loop_
_entity.id
_entity.type
_entity.pdbx_description
1 polymer ?
#
loop_
_entity_poly.entity_id
_entity_poly.type
_entity_poly.pdbx_seq_one_letter_code
_entity_poly.pdbx_strand_id
1 'polypeptide(L)'
;MGMTEIEEVGGDVVLRAKNRIMHFVDGPKNRLNYAAYGAPDQNVLDELRQKHETAGVTLSPSPSPVFGEDAYAITDPDGNQMVFGVYSEMADDQSMAGSMQHVVVASTQVEAMIAFYSDKVGFAVTDIVRKDDGVITSCFMRSNNEHHSFAVFLGETAKLDHNCYESSSWNDIRDWADHFSDSEITIFWGPGR
;
A
#
# COMPACT_ATOMS: atom_id res chain seq x y z
N MET A 1 12.56 -6.68 8.68
CA MET A 1 11.74 -6.83 7.47
C MET A 1 12.43 -7.64 6.36
N GLY A 2 13.69 -8.06 6.54
CA GLY A 2 14.44 -8.88 5.59
C GLY A 2 14.67 -8.21 4.23
N MET A 3 14.57 -6.90 4.15
CA MET A 3 14.95 -6.14 2.96
C MET A 3 16.45 -5.91 3.02
N THR A 4 17.16 -6.44 2.03
CA THR A 4 18.63 -6.49 2.03
C THR A 4 19.29 -5.51 1.08
N GLU A 5 18.56 -5.03 0.10
CA GLU A 5 19.04 -3.97 -0.77
C GLU A 5 18.68 -2.61 -0.18
N ILE A 6 19.71 -1.82 0.10
CA ILE A 6 19.59 -0.45 0.63
C ILE A 6 20.21 0.47 -0.41
N GLU A 7 19.41 1.42 -0.88
CA GLU A 7 19.81 2.42 -1.86
C GLU A 7 19.52 3.82 -1.30
N GLU A 8 20.47 4.73 -1.39
CA GLU A 8 20.25 6.14 -1.11
C GLU A 8 19.97 6.88 -2.41
N VAL A 9 18.81 7.50 -2.51
CA VAL A 9 18.38 8.24 -3.70
C VAL A 9 17.98 9.65 -3.29
N GLY A 10 18.80 10.63 -3.65
CA GLY A 10 18.49 12.05 -3.38
C GLY A 10 18.44 12.45 -1.90
N GLY A 11 18.95 11.61 -1.00
CA GLY A 11 18.88 11.79 0.46
C GLY A 11 17.81 10.92 1.13
N ASP A 12 16.96 10.26 0.34
CA ASP A 12 15.97 9.29 0.81
C ASP A 12 16.56 7.88 0.87
N VAL A 13 15.92 6.99 1.64
CA VAL A 13 16.34 5.59 1.78
C VAL A 13 15.30 4.67 1.16
N VAL A 14 15.73 3.85 0.19
CA VAL A 14 14.91 2.81 -0.42
C VAL A 14 15.41 1.44 0.05
N LEU A 15 14.53 0.68 0.68
CA LEU A 15 14.78 -0.71 1.05
C LEU A 15 14.02 -1.61 0.07
N ARG A 16 14.72 -2.62 -0.49
CA ARG A 16 14.15 -3.52 -1.48
C ARG A 16 14.31 -4.97 -1.08
N ALA A 17 13.30 -5.74 -1.44
CA ALA A 17 13.34 -7.20 -1.49
C ALA A 17 12.28 -7.68 -2.50
N LYS A 18 12.22 -8.97 -2.78
CA LYS A 18 11.24 -9.53 -3.71
C LYS A 18 9.82 -9.11 -3.33
N ASN A 19 9.12 -8.50 -4.28
CA ASN A 19 7.71 -8.09 -4.16
C ASN A 19 7.40 -7.14 -3.00
N ARG A 20 8.41 -6.46 -2.45
CA ARG A 20 8.21 -5.43 -1.43
C ARG A 20 9.31 -4.37 -1.49
N ILE A 21 8.89 -3.14 -1.44
CA ILE A 21 9.78 -1.98 -1.44
C ILE A 21 9.24 -0.99 -0.41
N MET A 22 10.15 -0.42 0.37
CA MET A 22 9.86 0.68 1.29
C MET A 22 10.73 1.87 0.92
N HIS A 23 10.11 3.02 0.70
CA HIS A 23 10.78 4.29 0.47
C HIS A 23 10.57 5.20 1.67
N PHE A 24 11.63 5.52 2.37
CA PHE A 24 11.62 6.43 3.52
C PHE A 24 12.09 7.80 3.08
N VAL A 25 11.26 8.79 3.31
CA VAL A 25 11.51 10.19 3.00
C VAL A 25 11.37 11.04 4.27
N ASP A 26 12.05 12.16 4.32
CA ASP A 26 11.86 13.12 5.40
C ASP A 26 10.44 13.71 5.35
N GLY A 27 9.79 13.79 6.52
CA GLY A 27 8.43 14.31 6.58
C GLY A 27 7.72 14.12 7.93
N PRO A 28 6.44 14.48 7.99
CA PRO A 28 5.63 14.28 9.19
C PRO A 28 5.49 12.79 9.54
N LYS A 29 5.53 12.49 10.84
CA LYS A 29 5.33 11.12 11.32
C LYS A 29 3.96 10.57 10.91
N ASN A 30 3.90 9.28 10.62
CA ASN A 30 2.69 8.53 10.28
C ASN A 30 1.95 9.06 9.03
N ARG A 31 2.65 9.76 8.16
CA ARG A 31 2.11 10.15 6.86
C ARG A 31 2.51 9.12 5.81
N LEU A 32 1.53 8.70 5.01
CA LEU A 32 1.77 7.99 3.77
C LEU A 32 2.21 9.03 2.73
N ASN A 33 3.43 8.90 2.23
CA ASN A 33 3.88 9.74 1.11
C ASN A 33 3.23 9.25 -0.18
N TYR A 34 3.35 7.97 -0.46
CA TYR A 34 2.61 7.29 -1.51
C TYR A 34 2.50 5.79 -1.25
N ALA A 35 1.46 5.16 -1.83
CA ALA A 35 1.40 3.72 -2.05
C ALA A 35 1.61 3.45 -3.55
N ALA A 36 2.36 2.41 -3.87
CA ALA A 36 2.73 2.10 -5.25
C ALA A 36 2.15 0.76 -5.70
N TYR A 37 1.61 0.75 -6.92
CA TYR A 37 0.98 -0.41 -7.56
C TYR A 37 1.71 -0.73 -8.86
N GLY A 38 2.21 -1.95 -8.95
CA GLY A 38 2.93 -2.43 -10.12
C GLY A 38 1.99 -3.01 -11.17
N ALA A 39 2.03 -2.45 -12.37
CA ALA A 39 1.44 -3.07 -13.55
C ALA A 39 2.39 -4.15 -14.10
N PRO A 40 1.88 -5.27 -14.62
CA PRO A 40 2.73 -6.34 -15.14
C PRO A 40 3.49 -5.94 -16.42
N ASP A 41 2.93 -5.03 -17.19
CA ASP A 41 3.52 -4.53 -18.43
C ASP A 41 3.01 -3.14 -18.80
N GLN A 42 3.57 -2.55 -19.86
CA GLN A 42 3.22 -1.22 -20.32
C GLN A 42 1.79 -1.11 -20.84
N ASN A 43 1.25 -2.15 -21.48
CA ASN A 43 -0.11 -2.10 -22.01
C ASN A 43 -1.14 -1.96 -20.87
N VAL A 44 -0.95 -2.72 -19.79
CA VAL A 44 -1.81 -2.60 -18.59
C VAL A 44 -1.66 -1.23 -17.93
N LEU A 45 -0.45 -0.69 -17.87
CA LEU A 45 -0.23 0.66 -17.34
C LEU A 45 -0.95 1.74 -18.17
N ASP A 46 -0.89 1.63 -19.50
CA ASP A 46 -1.54 2.54 -20.43
C ASP A 46 -3.08 2.45 -20.33
N GLU A 47 -3.63 1.25 -20.20
CA GLU A 47 -5.07 1.04 -19.95
C GLU A 47 -5.53 1.67 -18.64
N LEU A 48 -4.77 1.50 -17.56
CA LEU A 48 -5.04 2.13 -16.25
C LEU A 48 -5.00 3.65 -16.36
N ARG A 49 -4.00 4.20 -17.03
CA ARG A 49 -3.85 5.64 -17.27
C ARG A 49 -5.08 6.19 -18.00
N GLN A 50 -5.47 5.58 -19.10
CA GLN A 50 -6.64 5.98 -19.88
C GLN A 50 -7.94 5.91 -19.06
N LYS A 51 -8.09 4.88 -18.23
CA LYS A 51 -9.23 4.72 -17.32
C LYS A 51 -9.31 5.87 -16.33
N HIS A 52 -8.21 6.22 -15.67
CA HIS A 52 -8.15 7.30 -14.70
C HIS A 52 -8.44 8.67 -15.36
N GLU A 53 -7.85 8.94 -16.52
CA GLU A 53 -8.13 10.17 -17.30
C GLU A 53 -9.61 10.26 -17.70
N THR A 54 -10.19 9.16 -18.17
CA THR A 54 -11.62 9.10 -18.54
C THR A 54 -12.53 9.32 -17.33
N ALA A 55 -12.12 8.86 -16.13
CA ALA A 55 -12.83 9.11 -14.88
C ALA A 55 -12.60 10.53 -14.32
N GLY A 56 -11.86 11.39 -15.05
CA GLY A 56 -11.58 12.76 -14.65
C GLY A 56 -10.59 12.87 -13.48
N VAL A 57 -9.70 11.88 -13.32
CA VAL A 57 -8.62 11.95 -12.33
C VAL A 57 -7.45 12.74 -12.91
N THR A 58 -6.94 13.69 -12.14
CA THR A 58 -5.73 14.42 -12.52
C THR A 58 -4.49 13.56 -12.29
N LEU A 59 -3.70 13.37 -13.33
CA LEU A 59 -2.43 12.66 -13.25
C LEU A 59 -1.28 13.63 -12.98
N SER A 60 -0.29 13.17 -12.23
CA SER A 60 0.95 13.89 -11.96
C SER A 60 2.17 12.98 -12.19
N PRO A 61 3.38 13.54 -12.36
CA PRO A 61 4.59 12.74 -12.40
C PRO A 61 4.74 11.87 -11.15
N SER A 62 5.29 10.67 -11.31
CA SER A 62 5.56 9.77 -10.19
C SER A 62 6.64 10.35 -9.27
N PRO A 63 6.42 10.38 -7.94
CA PRO A 63 7.47 10.70 -6.98
C PRO A 63 8.37 9.50 -6.67
N SER A 64 8.04 8.31 -7.19
CA SER A 64 8.75 7.08 -6.86
C SER A 64 10.03 6.95 -7.69
N PRO A 65 11.20 6.72 -7.07
CA PRO A 65 12.43 6.44 -7.80
C PRO A 65 12.51 5.00 -8.33
N VAL A 66 11.49 4.19 -8.03
CA VAL A 66 11.51 2.74 -8.28
C VAL A 66 10.99 2.38 -9.66
N PHE A 67 10.07 3.19 -10.19
CA PHE A 67 9.46 2.97 -11.49
C PHE A 67 10.16 3.79 -12.59
N GLY A 68 9.97 3.35 -13.84
CA GLY A 68 10.43 4.08 -15.02
C GLY A 68 9.71 5.41 -15.27
N GLU A 69 10.13 6.13 -16.29
CA GLU A 69 9.61 7.47 -16.63
C GLU A 69 8.12 7.50 -16.97
N ASP A 70 7.55 6.37 -17.40
CA ASP A 70 6.12 6.26 -17.71
C ASP A 70 5.22 6.11 -16.47
N ALA A 71 5.78 6.01 -15.28
CA ALA A 71 5.00 5.95 -14.05
C ALA A 71 4.32 7.30 -13.78
N TYR A 72 3.13 7.22 -13.16
CA TYR A 72 2.37 8.40 -12.79
C TYR A 72 1.76 8.27 -11.40
N ALA A 73 1.35 9.37 -10.84
CA ALA A 73 0.65 9.43 -9.56
C ALA A 73 -0.74 10.07 -9.71
N ILE A 74 -1.64 9.66 -8.83
CA ILE A 74 -2.94 10.30 -8.58
C ILE A 74 -3.01 10.68 -7.11
N THR A 75 -3.82 11.67 -6.76
CA THR A 75 -3.99 12.12 -5.37
C THR A 75 -5.41 11.85 -4.92
N ASP A 76 -5.54 11.19 -3.77
CA ASP A 76 -6.83 10.89 -3.15
C ASP A 76 -7.41 12.11 -2.40
N PRO A 77 -8.67 12.05 -1.91
CA PRO A 77 -9.30 13.16 -1.18
C PRO A 77 -8.56 13.62 0.08
N ASP A 78 -7.77 12.76 0.71
CA ASP A 78 -6.96 13.10 1.90
C ASP A 78 -5.54 13.59 1.55
N GLY A 79 -5.20 13.63 0.26
CA GLY A 79 -3.90 14.09 -0.22
C GLY A 79 -2.83 13.00 -0.23
N ASN A 80 -3.18 11.72 -0.03
CA ASN A 80 -2.24 10.62 -0.25
C ASN A 80 -2.04 10.40 -1.75
N GLN A 81 -0.82 10.05 -2.13
CA GLN A 81 -0.52 9.72 -3.52
C GLN A 81 -0.58 8.21 -3.74
N MET A 82 -1.17 7.83 -4.89
CA MET A 82 -1.15 6.48 -5.41
C MET A 82 -0.34 6.49 -6.69
N VAL A 83 0.73 5.71 -6.72
CA VAL A 83 1.66 5.63 -7.85
C VAL A 83 1.41 4.37 -8.63
N PHE A 84 1.39 4.47 -9.96
CA PHE A 84 1.25 3.36 -10.88
C PHE A 84 2.45 3.34 -11.83
N GLY A 85 3.07 2.18 -11.98
CA GLY A 85 4.22 2.00 -12.86
C GLY A 85 4.40 0.54 -13.25
N VAL A 86 5.18 0.26 -14.28
CA VAL A 86 5.51 -1.12 -14.64
C VAL A 86 6.46 -1.69 -13.60
N TYR A 87 6.09 -2.84 -13.03
CA TYR A 87 6.88 -3.53 -12.04
C TYR A 87 7.65 -4.70 -12.66
N SER A 88 8.95 -4.73 -12.42
CA SER A 88 9.79 -5.87 -12.74
C SER A 88 10.08 -6.67 -11.49
N GLU A 89 9.78 -7.97 -11.50
CA GLU A 89 10.08 -8.85 -10.38
C GLU A 89 11.58 -8.84 -10.04
N MET A 90 11.86 -8.73 -8.76
CA MET A 90 13.22 -8.92 -8.24
C MET A 90 13.51 -10.40 -8.01
N ALA A 91 14.79 -10.74 -7.98
CA ALA A 91 15.23 -12.09 -7.62
C ALA A 91 14.74 -12.50 -6.23
N ASP A 92 14.57 -13.80 -6.01
CA ASP A 92 14.20 -14.33 -4.70
C ASP A 92 15.33 -14.09 -3.69
N ASP A 93 15.00 -13.52 -2.55
CA ASP A 93 15.95 -13.13 -1.50
C ASP A 93 15.97 -14.07 -0.32
N GLN A 94 15.20 -15.16 -0.35
CA GLN A 94 15.10 -16.16 0.72
C GLN A 94 14.69 -15.58 2.09
N SER A 95 14.04 -14.42 2.10
CA SER A 95 13.60 -13.83 3.35
C SER A 95 12.27 -14.42 3.83
N MET A 96 12.03 -14.35 5.14
CA MET A 96 10.79 -14.82 5.75
C MET A 96 9.55 -14.00 5.34
N ALA A 97 9.73 -12.77 4.88
CA ALA A 97 8.61 -11.92 4.48
C ALA A 97 8.23 -12.19 3.02
N GLY A 98 6.96 -12.40 2.81
CA GLY A 98 6.35 -12.41 1.48
C GLY A 98 6.15 -11.01 0.89
N SER A 99 5.32 -10.94 -0.13
CA SER A 99 4.94 -9.70 -0.80
C SER A 99 4.26 -8.72 0.16
N MET A 100 4.37 -7.42 -0.11
CA MET A 100 3.48 -6.44 0.51
C MET A 100 2.05 -6.74 0.05
N GLN A 101 1.17 -6.98 1.00
CA GLN A 101 -0.19 -7.42 0.71
C GLN A 101 -1.16 -6.24 0.66
N HIS A 102 -1.14 -5.35 1.67
CA HIS A 102 -2.03 -4.19 1.69
C HIS A 102 -1.45 -2.99 2.44
N VAL A 103 -2.04 -1.84 2.13
CA VAL A 103 -1.83 -0.58 2.83
C VAL A 103 -3.18 -0.08 3.35
N VAL A 104 -3.20 0.41 4.58
CA VAL A 104 -4.40 0.96 5.24
C VAL A 104 -4.14 2.39 5.65
N VAL A 105 -5.10 3.25 5.35
CA VAL A 105 -5.09 4.66 5.77
C VAL A 105 -6.30 4.95 6.68
N ALA A 106 -6.09 5.81 7.65
CA ALA A 106 -7.18 6.42 8.40
C ALA A 106 -7.62 7.72 7.70
N SER A 107 -8.92 7.97 7.66
CA SER A 107 -9.55 9.12 7.02
C SER A 107 -10.70 9.67 7.86
N THR A 108 -10.90 10.98 7.82
CA THR A 108 -12.10 11.63 8.40
C THR A 108 -13.28 11.64 7.42
N GLN A 109 -13.07 11.24 6.16
CA GLN A 109 -14.05 11.31 5.07
C GLN A 109 -14.15 9.97 4.31
N VAL A 110 -14.45 8.90 5.05
CA VAL A 110 -14.40 7.51 4.55
C VAL A 110 -15.25 7.32 3.29
N GLU A 111 -16.47 7.90 3.23
CA GLU A 111 -17.34 7.79 2.06
C GLU A 111 -16.73 8.43 0.80
N ALA A 112 -16.09 9.59 0.94
CA ALA A 112 -15.41 10.25 -0.19
C ALA A 112 -14.21 9.42 -0.67
N MET A 113 -13.47 8.80 0.25
CA MET A 113 -12.39 7.88 -0.08
C MET A 113 -12.90 6.64 -0.81
N ILE A 114 -13.99 6.03 -0.33
CA ILE A 114 -14.61 4.87 -0.99
C ILE A 114 -15.02 5.24 -2.42
N ALA A 115 -15.75 6.34 -2.60
CA ALA A 115 -16.19 6.78 -3.93
C ALA A 115 -15.00 7.07 -4.86
N PHE A 116 -13.93 7.67 -4.35
CA PHE A 116 -12.73 7.91 -5.14
C PHE A 116 -12.08 6.61 -5.61
N TYR A 117 -11.83 5.68 -4.68
CA TYR A 117 -11.15 4.43 -5.02
C TYR A 117 -12.01 3.47 -5.85
N SER A 118 -13.33 3.38 -5.58
CA SER A 118 -14.22 2.52 -6.38
C SER A 118 -14.52 3.09 -7.75
N ASP A 119 -14.93 4.36 -7.83
CA ASP A 119 -15.53 4.91 -9.04
C ASP A 119 -14.46 5.49 -9.99
N LYS A 120 -13.36 6.04 -9.43
CA LYS A 120 -12.32 6.69 -10.22
C LYS A 120 -11.10 5.82 -10.42
N VAL A 121 -10.57 5.22 -9.35
CA VAL A 121 -9.41 4.33 -9.44
C VAL A 121 -9.81 2.95 -9.97
N GLY A 122 -11.00 2.47 -9.58
CA GLY A 122 -11.58 1.22 -10.03
C GLY A 122 -11.19 0.02 -9.19
N PHE A 123 -10.90 0.25 -7.91
CA PHE A 123 -10.76 -0.82 -6.95
C PHE A 123 -12.14 -1.43 -6.64
N ALA A 124 -12.20 -2.75 -6.53
CA ALA A 124 -13.43 -3.42 -6.16
C ALA A 124 -13.62 -3.40 -4.63
N VAL A 125 -14.74 -2.86 -4.16
CA VAL A 125 -15.13 -2.95 -2.75
C VAL A 125 -15.42 -4.42 -2.42
N THR A 126 -14.79 -4.94 -1.39
CA THR A 126 -14.96 -6.32 -0.93
C THR A 126 -15.76 -6.39 0.36
N ASP A 127 -15.56 -5.43 1.26
CA ASP A 127 -16.27 -5.42 2.52
C ASP A 127 -16.43 -4.00 3.09
N ILE A 128 -17.54 -3.74 3.80
CA ILE A 128 -17.80 -2.48 4.51
C ILE A 128 -18.28 -2.79 5.91
N VAL A 129 -17.57 -2.27 6.90
CA VAL A 129 -17.98 -2.38 8.31
C VAL A 129 -18.71 -1.10 8.73
N ARG A 130 -19.84 -1.28 9.39
CA ARG A 130 -20.68 -0.18 9.91
C ARG A 130 -20.96 -0.38 11.40
N LYS A 131 -21.12 0.72 12.10
CA LYS A 131 -21.73 0.73 13.43
C LYS A 131 -23.24 0.50 13.33
N ASP A 132 -23.88 0.27 14.48
CA ASP A 132 -25.34 0.10 14.56
C ASP A 132 -26.12 1.33 14.08
N ASP A 133 -25.54 2.52 14.20
CA ASP A 133 -26.09 3.78 13.69
C ASP A 133 -25.89 4.00 12.19
N GLY A 134 -25.25 3.05 11.49
CA GLY A 134 -25.01 3.09 10.06
C GLY A 134 -23.71 3.76 9.63
N VAL A 135 -22.96 4.38 10.56
CA VAL A 135 -21.67 5.03 10.25
C VAL A 135 -20.67 4.00 9.77
N ILE A 136 -20.05 4.25 8.61
CA ILE A 136 -18.97 3.41 8.07
C ILE A 136 -17.71 3.61 8.92
N THR A 137 -17.18 2.51 9.46
CA THR A 137 -15.94 2.53 10.23
C THR A 137 -14.74 2.03 9.43
N SER A 138 -14.98 1.16 8.45
CA SER A 138 -13.93 0.71 7.54
C SER A 138 -14.51 0.21 6.22
N CYS A 139 -13.68 0.32 5.18
CA CYS A 139 -13.96 -0.27 3.87
C CYS A 139 -12.69 -0.95 3.37
N PHE A 140 -12.86 -2.16 2.88
CA PHE A 140 -11.80 -2.98 2.29
C PHE A 140 -12.00 -3.02 0.78
N MET A 141 -10.91 -2.82 0.03
CA MET A 141 -10.94 -2.73 -1.43
C MET A 141 -9.76 -3.49 -2.03
N ARG A 142 -9.95 -4.02 -3.21
CA ARG A 142 -8.91 -4.80 -3.89
C ARG A 142 -8.60 -4.29 -5.29
N SER A 143 -7.34 -4.38 -5.66
CA SER A 143 -6.82 -4.19 -7.03
C SER A 143 -6.39 -5.50 -7.70
N ASN A 144 -6.42 -6.61 -6.95
CA ASN A 144 -5.97 -7.95 -7.36
C ASN A 144 -6.96 -9.03 -6.86
N ASN A 145 -6.55 -10.29 -6.79
CA ASN A 145 -7.38 -11.42 -6.36
C ASN A 145 -7.46 -11.61 -4.83
N GLU A 146 -6.71 -10.80 -4.06
CA GLU A 146 -6.76 -10.83 -2.60
C GLU A 146 -8.08 -10.25 -2.06
N HIS A 147 -8.37 -10.49 -0.78
CA HIS A 147 -9.52 -9.88 -0.14
C HIS A 147 -9.41 -8.34 -0.20
N HIS A 148 -8.25 -7.80 0.11
CA HIS A 148 -7.98 -6.39 -0.06
C HIS A 148 -6.49 -6.13 -0.28
N SER A 149 -6.19 -5.13 -1.07
CA SER A 149 -4.85 -4.54 -1.25
C SER A 149 -4.79 -3.10 -0.73
N PHE A 150 -5.95 -2.55 -0.39
CA PHE A 150 -6.12 -1.23 0.19
C PHE A 150 -7.32 -1.21 1.14
N ALA A 151 -7.25 -0.47 2.24
CA ALA A 151 -8.40 -0.23 3.10
C ALA A 151 -8.39 1.20 3.67
N VAL A 152 -9.57 1.69 3.99
CA VAL A 152 -9.79 2.99 4.64
C VAL A 152 -10.52 2.76 5.95
N PHE A 153 -9.98 3.30 7.04
CA PHE A 153 -10.57 3.26 8.37
C PHE A 153 -10.99 4.65 8.80
N LEU A 154 -12.12 4.75 9.49
CA LEU A 154 -12.55 5.99 10.11
C LEU A 154 -11.58 6.38 11.22
N GLY A 155 -10.99 7.56 11.11
CA GLY A 155 -10.07 8.12 12.08
C GLY A 155 -10.37 9.59 12.37
N GLU A 156 -9.76 10.12 13.41
CA GLU A 156 -9.85 11.55 13.77
C GLU A 156 -8.99 12.44 12.87
N THR A 157 -7.99 11.85 12.21
CA THR A 157 -7.07 12.54 11.29
C THR A 157 -6.68 11.62 10.16
N ALA A 158 -6.40 12.19 8.97
CA ALA A 158 -5.83 11.45 7.86
C ALA A 158 -4.38 11.07 8.15
N LYS A 159 -4.05 9.78 8.09
CA LYS A 159 -2.71 9.24 8.35
C LYS A 159 -2.55 7.84 7.77
N LEU A 160 -1.29 7.39 7.65
CA LEU A 160 -1.02 5.97 7.49
C LEU A 160 -1.46 5.23 8.77
N ASP A 161 -2.27 4.21 8.63
CA ASP A 161 -2.62 3.32 9.75
C ASP A 161 -1.63 2.17 9.85
N HIS A 162 -1.57 1.31 8.85
CA HIS A 162 -0.58 0.24 8.77
C HIS A 162 -0.36 -0.25 7.34
N ASN A 163 0.67 -1.06 7.17
CA ASN A 163 0.91 -1.89 6.00
C ASN A 163 1.10 -3.34 6.45
N CYS A 164 0.81 -4.28 5.55
CA CYS A 164 0.86 -5.70 5.82
C CYS A 164 1.68 -6.44 4.78
N TYR A 165 2.34 -7.49 5.24
CA TYR A 165 3.13 -8.41 4.43
C TYR A 165 2.60 -9.82 4.59
N GLU A 166 2.65 -10.58 3.52
CA GLU A 166 2.30 -12.00 3.55
C GLU A 166 3.35 -12.83 4.28
N SER A 167 2.92 -13.95 4.79
CA SER A 167 3.78 -15.04 5.26
C SER A 167 3.31 -16.32 4.61
N SER A 168 4.23 -17.13 4.08
CA SER A 168 3.88 -18.35 3.34
C SER A 168 3.45 -19.50 4.24
N SER A 169 3.78 -19.45 5.53
CA SER A 169 3.45 -20.52 6.48
C SER A 169 3.30 -20.00 7.92
N TRP A 170 2.69 -20.84 8.77
CA TRP A 170 2.65 -20.60 10.22
C TRP A 170 4.05 -20.62 10.86
N ASN A 171 5.00 -21.35 10.28
CA ASN A 171 6.37 -21.32 10.75
C ASN A 171 7.00 -19.95 10.55
N ASP A 172 6.76 -19.31 9.42
CA ASP A 172 7.27 -17.95 9.16
C ASP A 172 6.68 -16.94 10.17
N ILE A 173 5.40 -17.07 10.53
CA ILE A 173 4.78 -16.21 11.56
C ILE A 173 5.47 -16.40 12.91
N ARG A 174 5.78 -17.65 13.29
CA ARG A 174 6.53 -17.95 14.52
C ARG A 174 7.93 -17.35 14.45
N ASP A 175 8.64 -17.56 13.35
CA ASP A 175 10.01 -17.11 13.17
C ASP A 175 10.07 -15.56 13.14
N TRP A 176 9.03 -14.89 12.61
CA TRP A 176 8.87 -13.45 12.75
C TRP A 176 8.64 -13.02 14.21
N ALA A 177 7.85 -13.74 14.98
CA ALA A 177 7.64 -13.42 16.38
C ALA A 177 8.95 -13.54 17.19
N ASP A 178 9.74 -14.59 16.93
CA ASP A 178 11.05 -14.77 17.54
C ASP A 178 12.01 -13.63 17.13
N HIS A 179 12.05 -13.28 15.84
CA HIS A 179 12.86 -12.16 15.33
C HIS A 179 12.47 -10.81 15.96
N PHE A 180 11.20 -10.53 16.13
CA PHE A 180 10.74 -9.31 16.81
C PHE A 180 11.15 -9.31 18.29
N SER A 181 11.05 -10.45 18.96
CA SER A 181 11.50 -10.60 20.34
C SER A 181 13.00 -10.34 20.47
N ASP A 182 13.81 -10.95 19.62
CA ASP A 182 15.26 -10.77 19.61
C ASP A 182 15.69 -9.32 19.27
N SER A 183 14.87 -8.62 18.51
CA SER A 183 15.05 -7.22 18.12
C SER A 183 14.42 -6.22 19.11
N GLU A 184 13.90 -6.70 20.24
CA GLU A 184 13.20 -5.90 21.26
C GLU A 184 11.99 -5.10 20.69
N ILE A 185 11.37 -5.60 19.62
CA ILE A 185 10.16 -5.02 19.02
C ILE A 185 8.93 -5.58 19.72
N THR A 186 8.15 -4.71 20.32
CA THR A 186 6.91 -5.12 21.00
C THR A 186 5.87 -5.61 20.00
N ILE A 187 5.41 -6.85 20.18
CA ILE A 187 4.26 -7.39 19.46
C ILE A 187 2.99 -6.85 20.12
N PHE A 188 2.30 -5.94 19.42
CA PHE A 188 1.07 -5.34 19.93
C PHE A 188 -0.12 -6.32 19.90
N TRP A 189 -0.19 -7.16 18.86
CA TRP A 189 -1.20 -8.18 18.70
C TRP A 189 -0.56 -9.45 18.12
N GLY A 190 -0.64 -10.55 18.86
CA GLY A 190 -0.11 -11.83 18.42
C GLY A 190 -0.98 -12.52 17.37
N PRO A 191 -0.47 -13.62 16.75
CA PRO A 191 -1.26 -14.45 15.85
C PRO A 191 -2.50 -14.98 16.58
N GLY A 192 -3.65 -14.77 15.97
CA GLY A 192 -4.91 -15.20 16.55
C GLY A 192 -6.07 -15.02 15.56
N ARG A 193 -7.25 -15.51 15.96
CA ARG A 193 -8.52 -15.31 15.27
C ARG A 193 -9.36 -14.30 16.02
#